data_f229cc7b9c72e43d7337c5fc282f9490
#
_entry.id   f229cc7b9c72e43d7337c5fc282f9490
#
_cell.length_a   1.000
_cell.length_b   1.000
_cell.length_c   1.000
_cell.angle_alpha   90.00
_cell.angle_beta   90.00
_cell.angle_gamma   90.00
#
_symmetry.space_group_name_H-M   'P 1'
#
loop_
_entity.id
_entity.type
_entity.pdbx_description
1 polymer ?
#
loop_
_entity_poly.entity_id
_entity_poly.type
_entity_poly.pdbx_seq_one_letter_code
_entity_poly.pdbx_strand_id
1 'polypeptide(L)'
;MDMFVFTGLIWKDGDTFTALCPELDVASQGKTLEKAREMLLEATTLHIEGAFEDGLPYLRPVPPAEDPRNTFPVEKIEAFHFKVDVAVHAHA
;
A
#
# COMPACT_ATOMS: atom_id res chain seq x y z
N MET A 1 -2.05 20.18 6.61
CA MET A 1 -1.43 18.87 6.45
C MET A 1 -2.49 17.80 6.38
N ASP A 2 -2.54 17.12 5.28
CA ASP A 2 -3.56 16.10 5.08
C ASP A 2 -3.03 14.74 5.44
N MET A 3 -3.83 13.99 6.18
CA MET A 3 -3.46 12.67 6.61
C MET A 3 -4.36 11.65 5.92
N PHE A 4 -3.77 10.69 5.27
CA PHE A 4 -4.51 9.65 4.56
C PHE A 4 -4.35 8.33 5.30
N VAL A 5 -5.45 7.59 5.42
CA VAL A 5 -5.44 6.28 6.06
C VAL A 5 -5.71 5.23 4.99
N PHE A 6 -4.81 4.27 4.89
CA PHE A 6 -4.90 3.20 3.92
C PHE A 6 -4.82 1.84 4.58
N THR A 7 -5.16 0.82 3.81
CA THR A 7 -5.09 -0.56 4.25
C THR A 7 -3.81 -1.19 3.69
N GLY A 8 -3.14 -1.98 4.51
CA GLY A 8 -2.05 -2.81 4.05
C GLY A 8 -2.44 -4.26 4.23
N LEU A 9 -2.19 -5.08 3.22
CA LEU A 9 -2.43 -6.52 3.27
C LEU A 9 -1.10 -7.21 3.02
N ILE A 10 -0.75 -8.16 3.88
CA ILE A 10 0.51 -8.88 3.75
C ILE A 10 0.22 -10.37 3.82
N TRP A 11 0.83 -11.13 2.92
CA TRP A 11 0.72 -12.60 2.94
C TRP A 11 2.05 -13.20 2.52
N LYS A 12 2.23 -14.44 2.93
CA LYS A 12 3.44 -15.16 2.56
C LYS A 12 3.31 -15.69 1.14
N ASP A 13 4.35 -15.50 0.35
CA ASP A 13 4.36 -15.92 -1.04
C ASP A 13 5.70 -16.62 -1.29
N GLY A 14 5.70 -17.95 -1.16
CA GLY A 14 6.94 -18.72 -1.23
C GLY A 14 7.87 -18.38 -0.08
N ASP A 15 9.07 -17.94 -0.39
CA ASP A 15 10.07 -17.57 0.61
C ASP A 15 10.03 -16.11 0.99
N THR A 16 9.12 -15.35 0.43
CA THR A 16 9.01 -13.92 0.69
C THR A 16 7.61 -13.57 1.17
N PHE A 17 7.45 -12.32 1.58
CA PHE A 17 6.15 -11.77 1.92
C PHE A 17 5.80 -10.71 0.90
N THR A 18 4.57 -10.75 0.42
CA THR A 18 4.06 -9.74 -0.50
C THR A 18 3.12 -8.83 0.28
N ALA A 19 3.19 -7.55 0.00
CA ALA A 19 2.33 -6.55 0.62
C ALA A 19 1.61 -5.77 -0.46
N LEU A 20 0.37 -5.39 -0.18
CA LEU A 20 -0.46 -4.65 -1.12
C LEU A 20 -1.28 -3.58 -0.41
N CYS A 21 -1.32 -2.40 -0.98
CA CYS A 21 -2.27 -1.37 -0.58
C CYS A 21 -3.39 -1.37 -1.62
N PRO A 22 -4.55 -1.95 -1.30
CA PRO A 22 -5.60 -2.12 -2.30
C PRO A 22 -6.24 -0.83 -2.78
N GLU A 23 -6.22 0.22 -1.98
CA GLU A 23 -6.80 1.51 -2.39
C GLU A 23 -5.98 2.19 -3.49
N LEU A 24 -4.70 1.85 -3.60
CA LEU A 24 -3.79 2.49 -4.52
C LEU A 24 -3.20 1.54 -5.56
N ASP A 25 -3.46 0.26 -5.42
CA ASP A 25 -2.85 -0.79 -6.24
C ASP A 25 -1.32 -0.68 -6.24
N VAL A 26 -0.75 -0.47 -5.05
CA VAL A 26 0.69 -0.41 -4.85
C VAL A 26 1.10 -1.67 -4.12
N ALA A 27 2.07 -2.38 -4.66
CA ALA A 27 2.55 -3.63 -4.07
C ALA A 27 4.04 -3.56 -3.79
N SER A 28 4.47 -4.37 -2.83
CA SER A 28 5.87 -4.47 -2.48
C SER A 28 6.16 -5.85 -1.92
N GLN A 29 7.42 -6.14 -1.64
CA GLN A 29 7.85 -7.43 -1.13
C GLN A 29 8.95 -7.26 -0.10
N GLY A 30 9.10 -8.26 0.76
CA GLY A 30 10.20 -8.31 1.71
C GLY A 30 10.45 -9.72 2.17
N LYS A 31 11.62 -9.99 2.70
CA LYS A 31 11.97 -11.33 3.19
C LYS A 31 11.33 -11.66 4.52
N THR A 32 10.89 -10.65 5.25
CA THR A 32 10.15 -10.81 6.49
C THR A 32 8.86 -10.01 6.40
N LEU A 33 7.93 -10.33 7.28
CA LEU A 33 6.68 -9.58 7.35
C LEU A 33 6.94 -8.10 7.63
N GLU A 34 7.85 -7.81 8.55
CA GLU A 34 8.18 -6.43 8.89
C GLU A 34 8.82 -5.70 7.71
N LYS A 35 9.69 -6.38 6.96
CA LYS A 35 10.33 -5.77 5.80
C LYS A 35 9.33 -5.48 4.70
N ALA A 36 8.40 -6.41 4.46
CA ALA A 36 7.35 -6.19 3.47
C ALA A 36 6.49 -4.97 3.85
N ARG A 37 6.20 -4.83 5.14
CA ARG A 37 5.44 -3.68 5.64
C ARG A 37 6.19 -2.37 5.42
N GLU A 38 7.48 -2.32 5.78
CA GLU A 38 8.31 -1.15 5.55
C GLU A 38 8.35 -0.75 4.08
N MET A 39 8.54 -1.73 3.22
CA MET A 39 8.63 -1.47 1.80
C MET A 39 7.31 -0.99 1.23
N LEU A 40 6.19 -1.49 1.76
CA LEU A 40 4.89 -1.01 1.33
C LEU A 40 4.67 0.45 1.74
N LEU A 41 5.04 0.80 2.97
CA LEU A 41 4.91 2.18 3.43
C LEU A 41 5.74 3.13 2.57
N GLU A 42 6.95 2.75 2.24
CA GLU A 42 7.82 3.54 1.39
C GLU A 42 7.24 3.68 -0.02
N ALA A 43 6.82 2.57 -0.61
CA ALA A 43 6.26 2.59 -1.96
C ALA A 43 4.98 3.42 -2.03
N THR A 44 4.13 3.31 -1.02
CA THR A 44 2.89 4.06 -0.95
C THR A 44 3.16 5.56 -0.85
N THR A 45 4.11 5.94 0.01
CA THR A 45 4.47 7.34 0.18
C THR A 45 5.00 7.93 -1.14
N LEU A 46 5.86 7.20 -1.81
CA LEU A 46 6.41 7.65 -3.09
C LEU A 46 5.32 7.77 -4.16
N HIS A 47 4.37 6.85 -4.17
CA HIS A 47 3.27 6.90 -5.12
C HIS A 47 2.42 8.16 -4.91
N ILE A 48 2.09 8.47 -3.67
CA ILE A 48 1.25 9.63 -3.36
C ILE A 48 2.00 10.93 -3.66
N GLU A 49 3.26 11.00 -3.26
CA GLU A 49 4.07 12.19 -3.53
C GLU A 49 4.21 12.43 -5.03
N GLY A 50 4.47 11.37 -5.80
CA GLY A 50 4.58 11.47 -7.23
C GLY A 50 3.28 11.92 -7.89
N ALA A 51 2.16 11.37 -7.45
CA ALA A 51 0.86 11.74 -7.99
C ALA A 51 0.54 13.21 -7.70
N PHE A 52 0.83 13.67 -6.49
CA PHE A 52 0.59 15.07 -6.14
C PHE A 52 1.49 16.00 -6.95
N GLU A 53 2.75 15.64 -7.12
CA GLU A 53 3.68 16.43 -7.89
C GLU A 53 3.25 16.59 -9.33
N ASP A 54 2.71 15.53 -9.91
CA ASP A 54 2.30 15.51 -11.30
C ASP A 54 0.84 15.94 -11.50
N GLY A 55 0.12 16.23 -10.43
CA GLY A 55 -1.29 16.61 -10.52
C GLY A 55 -2.18 15.46 -10.99
N LEU A 56 -1.80 14.21 -10.70
CA LEU A 56 -2.54 13.04 -11.13
C LEU A 56 -3.37 12.46 -9.98
N PRO A 57 -4.44 11.73 -10.29
CA PRO A 57 -5.19 11.04 -9.26
C PRO A 57 -4.30 10.00 -8.57
N TYR A 58 -4.35 9.94 -7.24
CA TYR A 58 -3.58 8.96 -6.51
C TYR A 58 -4.36 7.69 -6.19
N LEU A 59 -5.68 7.77 -6.11
CA LEU A 59 -6.50 6.59 -5.84
C LEU A 59 -6.60 5.74 -7.10
N ARG A 60 -6.27 4.48 -6.94
CA ARG A 60 -6.35 3.52 -8.02
C ARG A 60 -6.68 2.16 -7.41
N PRO A 61 -7.94 1.96 -7.01
CA PRO A 61 -8.32 0.72 -6.32
C PRO A 61 -8.06 -0.52 -7.16
N VAL A 62 -7.56 -1.56 -6.50
CA VAL A 62 -7.34 -2.84 -7.17
C VAL A 62 -8.72 -3.43 -7.53
N PRO A 63 -8.87 -4.03 -8.72
CA PRO A 63 -10.14 -4.67 -9.08
C PRO A 63 -10.51 -5.77 -8.08
N PRO A 64 -11.80 -5.94 -7.80
CA PRO A 64 -12.23 -6.96 -6.82
C PRO A 64 -11.70 -8.36 -7.11
N ALA A 65 -11.57 -8.73 -8.38
CA ALA A 65 -11.07 -10.05 -8.75
C ALA A 65 -9.59 -10.23 -8.40
N GLU A 66 -8.86 -9.14 -8.21
CA GLU A 66 -7.44 -9.19 -7.88
C GLU A 66 -7.17 -8.84 -6.42
N ASP A 67 -8.21 -8.55 -5.66
CA ASP A 67 -8.07 -8.23 -4.25
C ASP A 67 -7.85 -9.52 -3.46
N PRO A 68 -6.72 -9.67 -2.76
CA PRO A 68 -6.45 -10.90 -2.00
C PRO A 68 -7.52 -11.23 -0.97
N ARG A 69 -8.22 -10.22 -0.46
CA ARG A 69 -9.28 -10.45 0.52
C ARG A 69 -10.44 -11.24 -0.08
N ASN A 70 -10.58 -11.24 -1.41
CA ASN A 70 -11.63 -11.98 -2.11
C ASN A 70 -11.14 -13.32 -2.65
N THR A 71 -9.82 -13.53 -2.73
CA THR A 71 -9.25 -14.70 -3.41
C THR A 71 -8.45 -15.63 -2.50
N PHE A 72 -7.98 -15.15 -1.36
CA PHE A 72 -7.22 -15.95 -0.40
C PHE A 72 -8.03 -16.19 0.85
N PRO A 73 -7.74 -17.31 1.58
CA PRO A 73 -8.32 -17.48 2.90
C PRO A 73 -7.93 -16.32 3.80
N VAL A 74 -8.88 -15.77 4.52
CA VAL A 74 -8.67 -14.57 5.32
C VAL A 74 -7.63 -14.77 6.40
N GLU A 75 -7.49 -16.00 6.92
CA GLU A 75 -6.51 -16.29 7.97
C GLU A 75 -5.07 -16.31 7.46
N LYS A 76 -4.88 -16.27 6.16
CA LYS A 76 -3.52 -16.22 5.58
C LYS A 76 -3.07 -14.80 5.24
N ILE A 77 -3.94 -13.83 5.48
CA ILE A 77 -3.64 -12.44 5.19
C ILE A 77 -3.58 -11.66 6.48
N GLU A 78 -2.49 -10.93 6.68
CA GLU A 78 -2.42 -10.00 7.80
C GLU A 78 -2.78 -8.62 7.28
N ALA A 79 -3.82 -8.04 7.88
CA ALA A 79 -4.31 -6.72 7.47
C ALA A 79 -3.95 -5.70 8.53
N PHE A 80 -3.58 -4.51 8.11
CA PHE A 80 -3.30 -3.41 9.02
C PHE A 80 -3.69 -2.11 8.33
N HIS A 81 -3.81 -1.07 9.13
CA HIS A 81 -4.06 0.28 8.62
C HIS A 81 -2.84 1.14 8.88
N PHE A 82 -2.55 2.03 7.96
CA PHE A 82 -1.43 2.93 8.13
C PHE A 82 -1.79 4.32 7.61
N LYS A 83 -1.07 5.30 8.11
CA LYS A 83 -1.30 6.70 7.74
C LYS A 83 -0.14 7.18 6.90
N VAL A 84 -0.47 7.88 5.85
CA VAL A 84 0.55 8.56 5.06
C VAL A 84 0.36 10.06 5.31
N ASP A 85 1.40 10.66 5.86
CA ASP A 85 1.38 12.06 6.15
C ASP A 85 2.07 12.76 5.01
N VAL A 86 1.30 13.32 4.12
CA VAL A 86 1.86 14.00 2.97
C VAL A 86 2.05 15.45 3.38
N ALA A 87 3.28 15.80 3.61
CA ALA A 87 3.62 17.18 3.70
C ALA A 87 3.42 17.75 2.33
N VAL A 88 2.34 18.38 2.17
CA VAL A 88 2.10 19.08 0.95
C VAL A 88 3.07 20.20 0.94
N HIS A 89 4.04 20.03 0.19
CA HIS A 89 4.88 21.09 -0.05
C HIS A 89 4.22 21.95 -1.00
N ALA A 90 3.36 22.62 -0.49
CA ALA A 90 2.67 23.47 -1.33
C ALA A 90 3.49 24.62 -1.58
N HIS A 91 4.32 24.57 -2.04
CA HIS A 91 4.91 25.53 -2.36
C HIS A 91 4.63 25.76 -3.43
N ALA A 92 4.11 25.55 -3.41
CA ALA A 92 3.96 25.93 -4.42
C ALA A 92 4.06 26.60 -4.46
#